data_813f53696d5d4537b84d8cc23dfa06f1
#
_entry.id   813f53696d5d4537b84d8cc23dfa06f1
#
_cell.length_a   1.000
_cell.length_b   1.000
_cell.length_c   1.000
_cell.angle_alpha   90.00
_cell.angle_beta   90.00
_cell.angle_gamma   90.00
#
_symmetry.space_group_name_H-M   'P 1'
#
loop_
_entity.id
_entity.type
_entity.pdbx_description
1 polymer ?
#
loop_
_entity_poly.entity_id
_entity_poly.type
_entity_poly.pdbx_seq_one_letter_code
_entity_poly.pdbx_strand_id
1 'polypeptide(L)'
;EMASRLFQSIVLQMKDTVDRTIGIVDASGAVVACTDLPRIGEMREEAITELGFAGEIVRFGGYTYHTTGDRASRLEYAVFVQGEDELARSICSLVAVSINNIKTLYDEKHDKATFVKNIILDNILPGDIYIKSRELHFGNDVQRVVFLVRQQAPADVAAIDVVNGMFPDKQKDFVLHISETDIVVVKEVKAGSEIKDLIKLADSIEETLLSELSVKCLIGIGSVSSQMKDIAKSFK
;
A
#
# COMPACT_ATOMS: atom_id res chain seq x y z
N GLU A 1 -8.54 -5.87 -4.76
CA GLU A 1 -9.29 -5.98 -3.49
C GLU A 1 -8.79 -5.00 -2.41
N MET A 2 -7.49 -4.81 -2.25
CA MET A 2 -6.94 -3.94 -1.18
C MET A 2 -7.17 -2.45 -1.44
N ALA A 3 -7.07 -1.98 -2.69
CA ALA A 3 -7.39 -0.62 -3.07
C ALA A 3 -8.86 -0.27 -2.79
N SER A 4 -9.79 -1.19 -3.03
CA SER A 4 -11.22 -1.00 -2.76
C SER A 4 -11.53 -0.75 -1.28
N ARG A 5 -10.84 -1.45 -0.36
CA ARG A 5 -10.97 -1.22 1.09
C ARG A 5 -10.48 0.17 1.49
N LEU A 6 -9.36 0.59 0.92
CA LEU A 6 -8.81 1.92 1.15
C LEU A 6 -9.76 3.01 0.65
N PHE A 7 -10.27 2.88 -0.57
CA PHE A 7 -11.24 3.81 -1.14
C PHE A 7 -12.53 3.86 -0.33
N GLN A 8 -13.04 2.70 0.12
CA GLN A 8 -14.23 2.63 0.96
C GLN A 8 -14.05 3.35 2.29
N SER A 9 -12.90 3.18 2.93
CA SER A 9 -12.56 3.91 4.15
C SER A 9 -12.58 5.43 3.96
N ILE A 10 -12.07 5.90 2.83
CA ILE A 10 -12.00 7.33 2.52
C ILE A 10 -13.38 7.91 2.23
N VAL A 11 -14.19 7.28 1.38
CA VAL A 11 -15.53 7.80 1.08
C VAL A 11 -16.43 7.80 2.31
N LEU A 12 -16.29 6.81 3.21
CA LEU A 12 -17.03 6.78 4.47
C LEU A 12 -16.66 7.94 5.40
N GLN A 13 -15.40 8.36 5.44
CA GLN A 13 -14.98 9.54 6.20
C GLN A 13 -15.60 10.84 5.67
N MET A 14 -15.94 10.89 4.39
CA MET A 14 -16.57 12.06 3.76
C MET A 14 -18.09 12.11 4.00
N LYS A 15 -18.71 10.98 4.37
CA LYS A 15 -20.17 10.86 4.54
C LYS A 15 -20.75 11.85 5.53
N ASP A 16 -20.03 12.13 6.62
CA ASP A 16 -20.52 13.05 7.65
C ASP A 16 -20.42 14.52 7.26
N THR A 17 -19.63 14.83 6.23
CA THR A 17 -19.41 16.22 5.76
C THR A 17 -20.22 16.52 4.51
N VAL A 18 -20.43 15.53 3.66
CA VAL A 18 -21.11 15.68 2.37
C VAL A 18 -22.43 14.93 2.40
N ASP A 19 -23.54 15.69 2.31
CA ASP A 19 -24.91 15.15 2.27
C ASP A 19 -25.32 14.73 0.85
N ARG A 20 -24.42 14.00 0.17
CA ARG A 20 -24.66 13.43 -1.16
C ARG A 20 -23.95 12.10 -1.26
N THR A 21 -24.51 11.20 -2.06
CA THR A 21 -23.83 9.93 -2.37
C THR A 21 -22.52 10.19 -3.10
N ILE A 22 -21.43 9.64 -2.57
CA ILE A 22 -20.10 9.64 -3.19
C ILE A 22 -19.70 8.19 -3.41
N GLY A 23 -19.17 7.88 -4.59
CA GLY A 23 -18.66 6.56 -4.89
C GLY A 23 -17.50 6.58 -5.88
N ILE A 24 -16.92 5.41 -6.05
CA ILE A 24 -15.80 5.17 -6.96
C ILE A 24 -16.16 3.97 -7.83
N VAL A 25 -15.95 4.11 -9.12
CA VAL A 25 -16.08 3.04 -10.11
C VAL A 25 -14.72 2.69 -10.69
N ASP A 26 -14.54 1.44 -11.05
CA ASP A 26 -13.38 0.99 -11.82
C ASP A 26 -13.57 1.19 -13.33
N ALA A 27 -12.56 0.84 -14.11
CA ALA A 27 -12.56 0.97 -15.58
C ALA A 27 -13.66 0.16 -16.28
N SER A 28 -14.21 -0.87 -15.63
CA SER A 28 -15.32 -1.65 -16.15
C SER A 28 -16.68 -1.02 -15.86
N GLY A 29 -16.72 0.00 -15.01
CA GLY A 29 -17.96 0.62 -14.53
C GLY A 29 -18.52 0.01 -13.25
N ALA A 30 -17.84 -0.96 -12.64
CA ALA A 30 -18.26 -1.53 -11.37
C ALA A 30 -18.02 -0.55 -10.21
N VAL A 31 -19.02 -0.34 -9.36
CA VAL A 31 -18.90 0.46 -8.14
C VAL A 31 -18.08 -0.33 -7.13
N VAL A 32 -16.87 0.15 -6.81
CA VAL A 32 -15.93 -0.50 -5.89
C VAL A 32 -15.92 0.09 -4.49
N ALA A 33 -16.42 1.31 -4.34
CA ALA A 33 -16.62 1.99 -3.07
C ALA A 33 -17.79 2.97 -3.15
N CYS A 34 -18.55 3.13 -2.08
CA CYS A 34 -19.68 4.05 -2.05
C CYS A 34 -20.08 4.38 -0.61
N THR A 35 -20.52 5.62 -0.36
CA THR A 35 -21.15 6.02 0.91
C THR A 35 -22.48 5.34 1.14
N ASP A 36 -23.20 4.98 0.07
CA ASP A 36 -24.39 4.14 0.08
C ASP A 36 -23.98 2.69 -0.22
N LEU A 37 -23.80 1.89 0.82
CA LEU A 37 -23.22 0.55 0.75
C LEU A 37 -23.95 -0.41 -0.21
N PRO A 38 -25.30 -0.42 -0.31
CA PRO A 38 -26.01 -1.27 -1.25
C PRO A 38 -25.64 -1.07 -2.72
N ARG A 39 -25.07 0.08 -3.06
CA ARG A 39 -24.66 0.37 -4.45
C ARG A 39 -23.32 -0.25 -4.85
N ILE A 40 -22.56 -0.77 -3.90
CA ILE A 40 -21.30 -1.47 -4.21
C ILE A 40 -21.62 -2.69 -5.07
N GLY A 41 -20.94 -2.81 -6.22
CA GLY A 41 -21.19 -3.85 -7.22
C GLY A 41 -22.17 -3.45 -8.33
N GLU A 42 -22.88 -2.31 -8.23
CA GLU A 42 -23.66 -1.78 -9.36
C GLU A 42 -22.75 -1.54 -10.56
N MET A 43 -23.31 -1.75 -11.76
CA MET A 43 -22.60 -1.47 -13.01
C MET A 43 -23.05 -0.11 -13.58
N ARG A 44 -22.07 0.71 -13.98
CA ARG A 44 -22.26 2.05 -14.55
C ARG A 44 -21.47 2.20 -15.85
N GLU A 45 -21.55 1.21 -16.70
CA GLU A 45 -20.78 1.12 -17.96
C GLU A 45 -21.03 2.29 -18.90
N GLU A 46 -22.31 2.72 -19.04
CA GLU A 46 -22.68 3.85 -19.91
C GLU A 46 -22.01 5.14 -19.44
N ALA A 47 -22.02 5.40 -18.13
CA ALA A 47 -21.40 6.59 -17.57
C ALA A 47 -19.88 6.61 -17.80
N ILE A 48 -19.22 5.45 -17.67
CA ILE A 48 -17.78 5.33 -17.93
C ILE A 48 -17.48 5.51 -19.42
N THR A 49 -18.32 5.02 -20.30
CA THR A 49 -18.22 5.25 -21.76
C THR A 49 -18.31 6.74 -22.08
N GLU A 50 -19.30 7.43 -21.54
CA GLU A 50 -19.47 8.89 -21.71
C GLU A 50 -18.28 9.67 -21.13
N LEU A 51 -17.76 9.26 -19.97
CA LEU A 51 -16.58 9.88 -19.37
C LEU A 51 -15.35 9.68 -20.26
N GLY A 52 -15.19 8.52 -20.89
CA GLY A 52 -14.13 8.25 -21.85
C GLY A 52 -14.14 9.22 -23.05
N PHE A 53 -15.31 9.57 -23.55
CA PHE A 53 -15.47 10.58 -24.61
C PHE A 53 -15.22 12.01 -24.10
N ALA A 54 -15.71 12.34 -22.89
CA ALA A 54 -15.55 13.68 -22.29
C ALA A 54 -14.09 13.95 -21.85
N GLY A 55 -13.38 12.91 -21.47
CA GLY A 55 -11.95 12.91 -21.11
C GLY A 55 -11.62 13.23 -19.66
N GLU A 56 -12.42 13.97 -18.93
CA GLU A 56 -12.12 14.34 -17.54
C GLU A 56 -13.34 14.34 -16.62
N ILE A 57 -14.43 14.98 -17.03
CA ILE A 57 -15.65 15.13 -16.25
C ILE A 57 -16.88 15.00 -17.14
N VAL A 58 -17.92 14.34 -16.62
CA VAL A 58 -19.21 14.20 -17.31
C VAL A 58 -20.36 14.23 -16.30
N ARG A 59 -21.51 14.73 -16.74
CA ARG A 59 -22.81 14.64 -16.04
C ARG A 59 -23.65 13.56 -16.73
N PHE A 60 -24.07 12.58 -15.99
CA PHE A 60 -24.81 11.45 -16.55
C PHE A 60 -25.74 10.81 -15.50
N GLY A 61 -27.01 10.64 -15.86
CA GLY A 61 -27.94 9.85 -15.04
C GLY A 61 -28.19 10.38 -13.62
N GLY A 62 -28.11 11.69 -13.42
CA GLY A 62 -28.26 12.33 -12.11
C GLY A 62 -26.99 12.36 -11.26
N TYR A 63 -25.84 12.02 -11.83
CA TYR A 63 -24.54 12.03 -11.18
C TYR A 63 -23.50 12.80 -11.99
N THR A 64 -22.48 13.29 -11.30
CA THR A 64 -21.27 13.84 -11.91
C THR A 64 -20.13 12.87 -11.71
N TYR A 65 -19.39 12.57 -12.76
CA TYR A 65 -18.24 11.66 -12.78
C TYR A 65 -16.97 12.43 -13.10
N HIS A 66 -15.88 12.07 -12.46
CA HIS A 66 -14.56 12.66 -12.70
C HIS A 66 -13.47 11.57 -12.67
N THR A 67 -12.55 11.60 -13.64
CA THR A 67 -11.39 10.70 -13.65
C THR A 67 -10.47 10.99 -12.48
N THR A 68 -9.77 9.97 -11.98
CA THR A 68 -8.81 10.12 -10.88
C THR A 68 -7.37 10.33 -11.33
N GLY A 69 -7.05 10.19 -12.60
CA GLY A 69 -5.71 10.34 -13.16
C GLY A 69 -5.57 11.50 -14.13
N ASP A 70 -4.38 11.67 -14.68
CA ASP A 70 -4.12 12.64 -15.75
C ASP A 70 -4.83 12.24 -17.05
N ARG A 71 -5.17 13.23 -17.88
CA ARG A 71 -5.80 13.00 -19.21
C ARG A 71 -5.02 12.06 -20.12
N ALA A 72 -3.71 11.95 -19.93
CA ALA A 72 -2.83 11.08 -20.71
C ALA A 72 -2.79 9.64 -20.18
N SER A 73 -3.29 9.39 -18.97
CA SER A 73 -3.32 8.08 -18.34
C SER A 73 -4.56 7.30 -18.75
N ARG A 74 -4.41 5.97 -18.85
CA ARG A 74 -5.56 5.09 -19.01
C ARG A 74 -6.49 5.23 -17.80
N LEU A 75 -7.80 5.31 -18.05
CA LEU A 75 -8.81 5.33 -16.99
C LEU A 75 -8.71 4.03 -16.17
N GLU A 76 -8.37 4.16 -14.88
CA GLU A 76 -8.40 3.05 -13.93
C GLU A 76 -9.59 3.15 -12.99
N TYR A 77 -9.82 4.36 -12.47
CA TYR A 77 -10.92 4.67 -11.56
C TYR A 77 -11.53 6.02 -11.90
N ALA A 78 -12.78 6.19 -11.54
CA ALA A 78 -13.48 7.46 -11.57
C ALA A 78 -14.30 7.65 -10.29
N VAL A 79 -14.40 8.88 -9.83
CA VAL A 79 -15.26 9.28 -8.72
C VAL A 79 -16.62 9.68 -9.28
N PHE A 80 -17.70 9.37 -8.59
CA PHE A 80 -19.01 9.92 -8.86
C PHE A 80 -19.62 10.54 -7.62
N VAL A 81 -20.39 11.60 -7.83
CA VAL A 81 -21.15 12.34 -6.81
C VAL A 81 -22.57 12.56 -7.29
N GLN A 82 -23.55 12.33 -6.41
CA GLN A 82 -24.95 12.58 -6.71
C GLN A 82 -25.21 14.05 -7.04
N GLY A 83 -25.92 14.28 -8.14
CA GLY A 83 -26.25 15.60 -8.65
C GLY A 83 -25.46 15.95 -9.92
N GLU A 84 -25.98 16.94 -10.65
CA GLU A 84 -25.39 17.45 -11.89
C GLU A 84 -25.13 18.98 -11.83
N ASP A 85 -25.25 19.56 -10.64
CA ASP A 85 -25.00 20.96 -10.33
C ASP A 85 -23.51 21.25 -10.10
N GLU A 86 -23.17 22.53 -9.98
CA GLU A 86 -21.79 22.97 -9.77
C GLU A 86 -21.22 22.52 -8.42
N LEU A 87 -22.08 22.32 -7.42
CA LEU A 87 -21.62 21.76 -6.13
C LEU A 87 -21.18 20.30 -6.28
N ALA A 88 -21.96 19.47 -7.00
CA ALA A 88 -21.58 18.09 -7.31
C ALA A 88 -20.26 18.05 -8.08
N ARG A 89 -20.06 18.94 -9.05
CA ARG A 89 -18.81 19.07 -9.80
C ARG A 89 -17.63 19.39 -8.90
N SER A 90 -17.78 20.37 -8.02
CA SER A 90 -16.70 20.78 -7.09
C SER A 90 -16.33 19.66 -6.13
N ILE A 91 -17.31 19.01 -5.53
CA ILE A 91 -17.09 17.88 -4.63
C ILE A 91 -16.41 16.73 -5.39
N CYS A 92 -16.90 16.38 -6.57
CA CYS A 92 -16.35 15.30 -7.39
C CYS A 92 -14.88 15.55 -7.74
N SER A 93 -14.52 16.77 -8.12
CA SER A 93 -13.14 17.14 -8.43
C SER A 93 -12.23 17.06 -7.23
N LEU A 94 -12.65 17.53 -6.07
CA LEU A 94 -11.86 17.44 -4.81
C LEU A 94 -11.66 15.99 -4.35
N VAL A 95 -12.71 15.18 -4.44
CA VAL A 95 -12.63 13.75 -4.10
C VAL A 95 -11.71 13.03 -5.09
N ALA A 96 -11.78 13.33 -6.39
CA ALA A 96 -10.90 12.75 -7.40
C ALA A 96 -9.42 13.06 -7.12
N VAL A 97 -9.08 14.27 -6.71
CA VAL A 97 -7.72 14.64 -6.30
C VAL A 97 -7.28 13.81 -5.08
N SER A 98 -8.15 13.69 -4.07
CA SER A 98 -7.85 12.91 -2.86
C SER A 98 -7.61 11.43 -3.17
N ILE A 99 -8.46 10.83 -3.99
CA ILE A 99 -8.34 9.41 -4.40
C ILE A 99 -7.07 9.19 -5.22
N ASN A 100 -6.76 10.09 -6.15
CA ASN A 100 -5.54 9.99 -6.95
C ASN A 100 -4.28 10.05 -6.08
N ASN A 101 -4.21 10.98 -5.12
CA ASN A 101 -3.07 11.10 -4.22
C ASN A 101 -2.88 9.85 -3.37
N ILE A 102 -3.96 9.30 -2.82
CA ILE A 102 -3.92 8.12 -1.99
C ILE A 102 -3.52 6.88 -2.80
N LYS A 103 -4.06 6.74 -4.02
CA LYS A 103 -3.68 5.66 -4.93
C LYS A 103 -2.20 5.74 -5.29
N THR A 104 -1.68 6.92 -5.60
CA THR A 104 -0.27 7.13 -5.90
C THR A 104 0.63 6.73 -4.74
N LEU A 105 0.31 7.14 -3.52
CA LEU A 105 1.04 6.75 -2.31
C LEU A 105 0.98 5.23 -2.06
N TYR A 106 -0.17 4.63 -2.30
CA TYR A 106 -0.35 3.18 -2.16
C TYR A 106 0.49 2.40 -3.17
N ASP A 107 0.46 2.81 -4.44
CA ASP A 107 1.22 2.17 -5.52
C ASP A 107 2.74 2.33 -5.27
N GLU A 108 3.21 3.50 -4.86
CA GLU A 108 4.61 3.74 -4.50
C GLU A 108 5.07 2.81 -3.37
N LYS A 109 4.27 2.68 -2.32
CA LYS A 109 4.56 1.78 -1.20
C LYS A 109 4.60 0.32 -1.64
N HIS A 110 3.65 -0.11 -2.48
CA HIS A 110 3.61 -1.46 -3.03
C HIS A 110 4.83 -1.73 -3.92
N ASP A 111 5.23 -0.77 -4.76
CA ASP A 111 6.39 -0.88 -5.61
C ASP A 111 7.69 -0.98 -4.81
N LYS A 112 7.83 -0.21 -3.73
CA LYS A 112 8.96 -0.32 -2.80
C LYS A 112 9.04 -1.68 -2.14
N ALA A 113 7.92 -2.20 -1.62
CA ALA A 113 7.87 -3.51 -0.97
C ALA A 113 8.21 -4.65 -1.94
N THR A 114 7.66 -4.60 -3.15
CA THR A 114 7.96 -5.57 -4.21
C THR A 114 9.43 -5.54 -4.62
N PHE A 115 10.00 -4.35 -4.74
CA PHE A 115 11.41 -4.17 -5.06
C PHE A 115 12.32 -4.76 -3.98
N VAL A 116 12.07 -4.48 -2.70
CA VAL A 116 12.83 -5.03 -1.58
C VAL A 116 12.71 -6.56 -1.55
N LYS A 117 11.52 -7.12 -1.77
CA LYS A 117 11.30 -8.56 -1.86
C LYS A 117 12.14 -9.20 -2.97
N ASN A 118 12.17 -8.59 -4.14
CA ASN A 118 12.95 -9.09 -5.27
C ASN A 118 14.46 -9.01 -5.04
N ILE A 119 14.95 -8.02 -4.31
CA ILE A 119 16.36 -7.97 -3.88
C ILE A 119 16.68 -9.15 -2.97
N ILE A 120 15.85 -9.40 -1.95
CA ILE A 120 16.05 -10.48 -0.98
C ILE A 120 16.05 -11.85 -1.66
N LEU A 121 15.18 -12.04 -2.65
CA LEU A 121 15.08 -13.28 -3.43
C LEU A 121 16.13 -13.41 -4.55
N ASP A 122 17.04 -12.44 -4.67
CA ASP A 122 18.11 -12.43 -5.68
C ASP A 122 17.55 -12.39 -7.15
N ASN A 123 16.37 -11.80 -7.34
CA ASN A 123 15.65 -11.73 -8.63
C ASN A 123 16.01 -10.49 -9.46
N ILE A 124 16.88 -9.60 -8.98
CA ILE A 124 17.26 -8.36 -9.65
C ILE A 124 18.79 -8.31 -9.80
N LEU A 125 19.24 -7.91 -10.99
CA LEU A 125 20.67 -7.73 -11.23
C LEU A 125 21.23 -6.55 -10.41
N PRO A 126 22.46 -6.62 -9.89
CA PRO A 126 23.05 -5.57 -9.04
C PRO A 126 23.06 -4.18 -9.69
N GLY A 127 23.24 -4.09 -11.01
CA GLY A 127 23.21 -2.82 -11.74
C GLY A 127 21.82 -2.19 -11.75
N ASP A 128 20.78 -3.01 -11.88
CA ASP A 128 19.39 -2.55 -11.90
C ASP A 128 18.93 -2.13 -10.50
N ILE A 129 19.47 -2.74 -9.44
CA ILE A 129 19.20 -2.34 -8.05
C ILE A 129 19.56 -0.88 -7.82
N TYR A 130 20.71 -0.43 -8.32
CA TYR A 130 21.14 0.95 -8.15
C TYR A 130 20.18 1.95 -8.82
N ILE A 131 19.81 1.67 -10.08
CA ILE A 131 18.91 2.52 -10.86
C ILE A 131 17.53 2.60 -10.19
N LYS A 132 16.96 1.44 -9.86
CA LYS A 132 15.62 1.33 -9.28
C LYS A 132 15.54 1.91 -7.86
N SER A 133 16.61 1.80 -7.08
CA SER A 133 16.69 2.44 -5.75
C SER A 133 16.54 3.95 -5.83
N ARG A 134 17.12 4.58 -6.85
CA ARG A 134 16.99 6.02 -7.08
C ARG A 134 15.58 6.39 -7.56
N GLU A 135 15.01 5.63 -8.48
CA GLU A 135 13.64 5.84 -8.97
C GLU A 135 12.61 5.76 -7.85
N LEU A 136 12.79 4.82 -6.92
CA LEU A 136 11.91 4.60 -5.78
C LEU A 136 12.30 5.44 -4.53
N HIS A 137 13.22 6.35 -4.67
CA HIS A 137 13.64 7.27 -3.61
C HIS A 137 14.18 6.61 -2.33
N PHE A 138 14.90 5.49 -2.47
CA PHE A 138 15.66 4.93 -1.35
C PHE A 138 16.91 5.77 -1.06
N GLY A 139 17.12 6.10 0.22
CA GLY A 139 18.32 6.83 0.66
C GLY A 139 19.61 6.02 0.45
N ASN A 140 20.66 6.66 -0.10
CA ASN A 140 21.91 6.00 -0.43
C ASN A 140 22.81 5.75 0.80
N ASP A 141 22.67 6.56 1.86
CA ASP A 141 23.50 6.51 3.06
C ASP A 141 22.76 5.99 4.30
N VAL A 142 21.71 5.23 4.07
CA VAL A 142 20.88 4.66 5.14
C VAL A 142 21.31 3.25 5.43
N GLN A 143 21.66 3.00 6.71
CA GLN A 143 21.95 1.65 7.17
C GLN A 143 20.67 0.83 7.38
N ARG A 144 20.69 -0.41 6.93
CA ARG A 144 19.56 -1.34 7.07
C ARG A 144 20.05 -2.70 7.55
N VAL A 145 19.19 -3.38 8.27
CA VAL A 145 19.40 -4.75 8.73
C VAL A 145 18.18 -5.61 8.38
N VAL A 146 18.42 -6.87 8.08
CA VAL A 146 17.37 -7.83 7.80
C VAL A 146 17.18 -8.74 9.02
N PHE A 147 15.92 -8.87 9.46
CA PHE A 147 15.50 -9.87 10.44
C PHE A 147 14.73 -10.95 9.70
N LEU A 148 15.09 -12.20 9.92
CA LEU A 148 14.33 -13.37 9.45
C LEU A 148 13.55 -13.95 10.63
N VAL A 149 12.23 -13.87 10.56
CA VAL A 149 11.31 -14.44 11.56
C VAL A 149 10.76 -15.75 11.01
N ARG A 150 11.22 -16.88 11.53
CA ARG A 150 10.78 -18.21 11.12
C ARG A 150 9.83 -18.80 12.14
N GLN A 151 8.60 -19.04 11.74
CA GLN A 151 7.58 -19.68 12.56
C GLN A 151 7.84 -21.20 12.65
N GLN A 152 7.69 -21.77 13.86
CA GLN A 152 7.98 -23.20 14.11
C GLN A 152 6.81 -24.14 13.80
N ALA A 153 5.60 -23.62 13.63
CA ALA A 153 4.37 -24.35 13.33
C ALA A 153 3.74 -23.82 12.04
N PRO A 154 2.65 -24.44 11.55
CA PRO A 154 1.95 -23.91 10.37
C PRO A 154 1.76 -22.41 10.51
N ALA A 155 2.10 -21.66 9.45
CA ALA A 155 2.09 -20.21 9.46
C ALA A 155 0.73 -19.67 9.92
N ASP A 156 0.71 -18.90 10.99
CA ASP A 156 -0.45 -18.09 11.32
C ASP A 156 -0.46 -16.88 10.39
N VAL A 157 -1.52 -16.78 9.59
CA VAL A 157 -1.69 -15.66 8.64
C VAL A 157 -1.71 -14.31 9.37
N ALA A 158 -2.14 -14.29 10.63
CA ALA A 158 -2.16 -13.09 11.45
C ALA A 158 -0.75 -12.65 11.91
N ALA A 159 0.26 -13.53 11.87
CA ALA A 159 1.60 -13.19 12.35
C ALA A 159 2.22 -12.03 11.59
N ILE A 160 2.03 -11.96 10.26
CA ILE A 160 2.54 -10.84 9.48
C ILE A 160 1.87 -9.52 9.85
N ASP A 161 0.58 -9.53 10.17
CA ASP A 161 -0.16 -8.33 10.55
C ASP A 161 0.33 -7.80 11.90
N VAL A 162 0.59 -8.69 12.86
CA VAL A 162 1.15 -8.34 14.17
C VAL A 162 2.56 -7.76 14.01
N VAL A 163 3.45 -8.42 13.28
CA VAL A 163 4.80 -7.90 13.02
C VAL A 163 4.73 -6.57 12.27
N ASN A 164 3.88 -6.47 11.27
CA ASN A 164 3.70 -5.23 10.48
C ASN A 164 3.21 -4.06 11.35
N GLY A 165 2.37 -4.32 12.35
CA GLY A 165 1.91 -3.34 13.32
C GLY A 165 3.02 -2.78 14.22
N MET A 166 4.10 -3.52 14.44
CA MET A 166 5.27 -3.10 15.22
C MET A 166 6.15 -2.07 14.48
N PHE A 167 6.01 -1.95 13.15
CA PHE A 167 6.80 -1.06 12.31
C PHE A 167 5.88 -0.05 11.60
N PRO A 168 5.52 1.07 12.28
CA PRO A 168 4.53 2.01 11.76
C PRO A 168 5.03 2.83 10.57
N ASP A 169 6.34 3.07 10.44
CA ASP A 169 6.91 3.82 9.32
C ASP A 169 7.10 2.93 8.09
N LYS A 170 6.05 2.82 7.29
CA LYS A 170 6.01 1.98 6.09
C LYS A 170 6.85 2.49 4.91
N GLN A 171 7.42 3.69 5.02
CA GLN A 171 8.35 4.24 4.03
C GLN A 171 9.79 3.80 4.28
N LYS A 172 10.11 3.45 5.52
CA LYS A 172 11.46 3.09 5.97
C LYS A 172 11.64 1.61 6.25
N ASP A 173 10.62 0.99 6.85
CA ASP A 173 10.67 -0.39 7.31
C ASP A 173 9.72 -1.26 6.47
N PHE A 174 10.18 -2.45 6.06
CA PHE A 174 9.41 -3.36 5.22
C PHE A 174 9.22 -4.69 5.92
N VAL A 175 7.98 -5.17 5.97
CA VAL A 175 7.61 -6.48 6.49
C VAL A 175 7.04 -7.30 5.34
N LEU A 176 7.68 -8.43 5.03
CA LEU A 176 7.42 -9.20 3.81
C LEU A 176 7.28 -10.68 4.13
N HIS A 177 6.32 -11.35 3.47
CA HIS A 177 6.29 -12.80 3.36
C HIS A 177 7.29 -13.27 2.30
N ILE A 178 8.17 -14.19 2.69
CA ILE A 178 9.11 -14.85 1.77
C ILE A 178 8.67 -16.29 1.49
N SER A 179 8.14 -16.97 2.49
CA SER A 179 7.55 -18.31 2.39
C SER A 179 6.37 -18.44 3.34
N GLU A 180 5.76 -19.62 3.40
CA GLU A 180 4.65 -19.90 4.33
C GLU A 180 5.04 -19.71 5.80
N THR A 181 6.31 -19.95 6.16
CA THR A 181 6.80 -19.88 7.53
C THR A 181 7.68 -18.67 7.81
N ASP A 182 8.19 -18.01 6.77
CA ASP A 182 9.23 -16.99 6.91
C ASP A 182 8.68 -15.58 6.63
N ILE A 183 8.80 -14.72 7.64
CA ILE A 183 8.57 -13.28 7.54
C ILE A 183 9.94 -12.60 7.59
N VAL A 184 10.16 -11.66 6.70
CA VAL A 184 11.37 -10.83 6.67
C VAL A 184 11.02 -9.41 7.04
N VAL A 185 11.81 -8.83 7.95
CA VAL A 185 11.73 -7.42 8.30
C VAL A 185 13.02 -6.74 7.83
N VAL A 186 12.89 -5.75 6.96
CA VAL A 186 13.99 -4.86 6.57
C VAL A 186 13.83 -3.57 7.35
N LYS A 187 14.74 -3.30 8.27
CA LYS A 187 14.68 -2.19 9.22
C LYS A 187 15.78 -1.17 8.95
N GLU A 188 15.42 0.12 8.87
CA GLU A 188 16.41 1.19 8.93
C GLU A 188 17.00 1.26 10.34
N VAL A 189 18.33 1.36 10.40
CA VAL A 189 19.08 1.42 11.65
C VAL A 189 19.62 2.84 11.83
N LYS A 190 19.39 3.43 13.00
CA LYS A 190 19.93 4.75 13.33
C LYS A 190 21.45 4.67 13.50
N ALA A 191 22.15 5.72 13.10
CA ALA A 191 23.57 5.85 13.36
C ALA A 191 23.84 5.75 14.87
N GLY A 192 24.82 4.91 15.25
CA GLY A 192 25.15 4.67 16.66
C GLY A 192 24.34 3.54 17.34
N SER A 193 23.44 2.86 16.62
CA SER A 193 22.77 1.67 17.15
C SER A 193 23.77 0.53 17.36
N GLU A 194 23.66 -0.15 18.48
CA GLU A 194 24.51 -1.29 18.84
C GLU A 194 23.79 -2.61 18.58
N ILE A 195 24.56 -3.71 18.50
CA ILE A 195 24.01 -5.08 18.33
C ILE A 195 22.96 -5.38 19.41
N LYS A 196 23.17 -4.92 20.64
CA LYS A 196 22.20 -5.11 21.72
C LYS A 196 20.81 -4.50 21.43
N ASP A 197 20.75 -3.41 20.67
CA ASP A 197 19.48 -2.77 20.30
C ASP A 197 18.74 -3.64 19.28
N LEU A 198 19.47 -4.27 18.36
CA LEU A 198 18.90 -5.20 17.38
C LEU A 198 18.40 -6.49 18.07
N ILE A 199 19.12 -6.98 19.06
CA ILE A 199 18.71 -8.14 19.85
C ILE A 199 17.44 -7.84 20.62
N LYS A 200 17.34 -6.68 21.28
CA LYS A 200 16.12 -6.23 21.95
C LYS A 200 14.91 -6.14 21.02
N LEU A 201 15.11 -5.69 19.79
CA LEU A 201 14.05 -5.66 18.80
C LEU A 201 13.60 -7.06 18.41
N ALA A 202 14.54 -8.00 18.21
CA ALA A 202 14.24 -9.40 17.94
C ALA A 202 13.46 -10.05 19.09
N ASP A 203 13.90 -9.83 20.33
CA ASP A 203 13.19 -10.31 21.53
C ASP A 203 11.77 -9.75 21.60
N SER A 204 11.61 -8.48 21.30
CA SER A 204 10.29 -7.81 21.26
C SER A 204 9.36 -8.42 20.21
N ILE A 205 9.87 -8.79 19.02
CA ILE A 205 9.09 -9.49 18.00
C ILE A 205 8.68 -10.88 18.49
N GLU A 206 9.60 -11.64 19.06
CA GLU A 206 9.34 -12.98 19.58
C GLU A 206 8.28 -12.96 20.70
N GLU A 207 8.45 -12.07 21.68
CA GLU A 207 7.53 -11.92 22.80
C GLU A 207 6.13 -11.50 22.33
N THR A 208 6.03 -10.59 21.37
CA THR A 208 4.75 -10.12 20.83
C THR A 208 4.01 -11.25 20.11
N LEU A 209 4.69 -12.01 19.24
CA LEU A 209 4.09 -13.14 18.54
C LEU A 209 3.66 -14.24 19.50
N LEU A 210 4.45 -14.50 20.55
CA LEU A 210 4.11 -15.50 21.54
C LEU A 210 2.90 -15.05 22.41
N SER A 211 2.86 -13.79 22.84
CA SER A 211 1.80 -13.27 23.71
C SER A 211 0.48 -13.08 22.98
N GLU A 212 0.48 -12.57 21.75
CA GLU A 212 -0.74 -12.25 21.01
C GLU A 212 -1.32 -13.45 20.25
N LEU A 213 -0.46 -14.31 19.70
CA LEU A 213 -0.88 -15.40 18.83
C LEU A 213 -0.48 -16.79 19.32
N SER A 214 0.27 -16.90 20.42
CA SER A 214 0.89 -18.15 20.90
C SER A 214 1.80 -18.79 19.83
N VAL A 215 2.36 -18.00 18.94
CA VAL A 215 3.26 -18.45 17.87
C VAL A 215 4.69 -18.41 18.39
N LYS A 216 5.36 -19.56 18.33
CA LYS A 216 6.81 -19.68 18.57
C LYS A 216 7.56 -19.44 17.28
N CYS A 217 8.62 -18.66 17.35
CA CYS A 217 9.47 -18.37 16.20
C CYS A 217 10.96 -18.39 16.58
N LEU A 218 11.78 -18.49 15.55
CA LEU A 218 13.23 -18.24 15.64
C LEU A 218 13.51 -16.97 14.84
N ILE A 219 14.36 -16.09 15.38
CA ILE A 219 14.70 -14.85 14.71
C ILE A 219 16.20 -14.83 14.41
N GLY A 220 16.52 -14.75 13.14
CA GLY A 220 17.87 -14.46 12.65
C GLY A 220 18.06 -12.97 12.42
N ILE A 221 19.21 -12.44 12.84
CA ILE A 221 19.59 -11.05 12.62
C ILE A 221 20.75 -11.02 11.64
N GLY A 222 20.57 -10.37 10.50
CA GLY A 222 21.61 -10.24 9.50
C GLY A 222 22.62 -9.14 9.82
N SER A 223 23.59 -8.97 8.94
CA SER A 223 24.56 -7.88 9.03
C SER A 223 23.93 -6.53 8.62
N VAL A 224 24.40 -5.46 9.23
CA VAL A 224 24.01 -4.10 8.84
C VAL A 224 24.64 -3.76 7.49
N SER A 225 23.82 -3.30 6.55
CA SER A 225 24.20 -2.94 5.19
C SER A 225 23.90 -1.48 4.92
N SER A 226 24.84 -0.78 4.28
CA SER A 226 24.68 0.62 3.88
C SER A 226 24.13 0.79 2.45
N GLN A 227 24.06 -0.28 1.67
CA GLN A 227 23.59 -0.25 0.29
C GLN A 227 22.47 -1.25 0.04
N MET A 228 21.49 -0.86 -0.77
CA MET A 228 20.35 -1.72 -1.12
C MET A 228 20.77 -3.05 -1.75
N LYS A 229 21.81 -3.05 -2.60
CA LYS A 229 22.34 -4.27 -3.23
C LYS A 229 22.86 -5.32 -2.23
N ASP A 230 23.24 -4.90 -1.02
CA ASP A 230 23.80 -5.77 0.00
C ASP A 230 22.74 -6.35 0.97
N ILE A 231 21.48 -5.96 0.84
CA ILE A 231 20.39 -6.50 1.67
C ILE A 231 20.24 -8.01 1.46
N ALA A 232 20.43 -8.53 0.27
CA ALA A 232 20.42 -9.96 0.00
C ALA A 232 21.51 -10.71 0.80
N LYS A 233 22.65 -10.09 1.05
CA LYS A 233 23.73 -10.65 1.90
C LYS A 233 23.36 -10.62 3.38
N SER A 234 22.64 -9.57 3.81
CA SER A 234 22.13 -9.48 5.18
C SER A 234 21.07 -10.54 5.47
N PHE A 235 20.34 -10.98 4.44
CA PHE A 235 19.35 -12.05 4.54
C PHE A 235 19.98 -13.46 4.61
N LYS A 236 21.07 -13.69 3.88
CA LYS A 236 21.80 -14.99 3.84
C LYS A 236 22.66 -15.20 5.09
#